data_8b6c1a88652924dd3eab6e5ac4623055
#
_entry.id   8b6c1a88652924dd3eab6e5ac4623055
#
_cell.length_a   1.000
_cell.length_b   1.000
_cell.length_c   1.000
_cell.angle_alpha   90.00
_cell.angle_beta   90.00
_cell.angle_gamma   90.00
#
_symmetry.space_group_name_H-M   'P 1'
#
loop_
_entity.id
_entity.type
_entity.pdbx_description
1 polymer ?
#
loop_
_entity_poly.entity_id
_entity_poly.type
_entity_poly.pdbx_seq_one_letter_code
_entity_poly.pdbx_strand_id
1 'polypeptide(L)'
;DEDAPIPAAPKGRARAKMANCSGPFEVAMDVSTINRLLQEVEQKEGRLRRELYDTVEKKESISRRMVLHQSNISSLETVRHRSASLLADIKDTSFSASAASDQVRQLDTAHGHAQEAIARVSLNADVTECMDGVTSSLESKEYEASANFVDTLAKLHNYLSHEGIAASESENAQFVRVRDAVARVVREELHTAASKSDVSQVLRFAKLFPKLRLSDEGLTTVCLQLRKLVTANFKQGERTWNEGNESGTTTRLLAGLFESVVSIVDQHGDDLTHSFGDAAVQAVVQSLNKECDICGAQLLKRYIDQRNILQIAKDVSLRTKKQGDNNVDPRLIEEYLEEIVSICQVSIKYNRYLKERLHSKEASLHILQQQATVAAKNFDGEHYFRVLHEMVGFYIRLEEFYMYETVAVAIKINESGETLTSSVVDDVFYILQKCARRASETGSIQAVCASLHHVSNILSDQVGELTRLFQRNQASTCTFF
;
A
#
# COMPACT_ATOMS: atom_id res chain seq x y z
N ASP A 1 11.32 18.44 57.98
CA ASP A 1 9.86 18.51 58.00
C ASP A 1 9.26 17.14 57.77
N GLU A 2 8.37 16.90 58.71
CA GLU A 2 7.32 15.89 58.79
C GLU A 2 7.62 14.54 59.46
N ASP A 3 7.30 14.62 60.74
CA ASP A 3 6.88 13.55 61.66
C ASP A 3 5.77 12.68 61.04
N ALA A 4 5.96 11.38 61.12
CA ALA A 4 4.88 10.43 61.08
C ALA A 4 4.95 9.49 62.28
N PRO A 5 3.88 9.35 63.05
CA PRO A 5 3.89 8.69 64.34
C PRO A 5 3.80 7.15 64.25
N ILE A 6 4.50 6.52 65.15
CA ILE A 6 4.48 5.08 65.42
C ILE A 6 3.12 4.70 66.03
N PRO A 7 2.42 3.69 65.56
CA PRO A 7 1.18 3.23 66.20
C PRO A 7 1.47 2.37 67.44
N ALA A 8 0.75 2.74 68.55
CA ALA A 8 0.79 2.09 69.83
C ALA A 8 0.21 0.68 69.83
N ALA A 9 0.84 -0.17 70.64
CA ALA A 9 0.39 -1.54 70.92
C ALA A 9 -0.93 -1.57 71.71
N PRO A 10 -1.84 -2.49 71.47
CA PRO A 10 -3.03 -2.65 72.26
C PRO A 10 -2.75 -3.46 73.52
N LYS A 11 -2.96 -2.84 74.68
CA LYS A 11 -3.06 -3.48 76.00
C LYS A 11 -4.43 -4.17 76.09
N GLY A 12 -4.48 -5.48 75.89
CA GLY A 12 -5.65 -6.28 76.16
C GLY A 12 -5.46 -7.08 77.46
N ARG A 13 -5.95 -6.53 78.55
CA ARG A 13 -6.18 -7.24 79.83
C ARG A 13 -7.39 -8.16 79.66
N ALA A 14 -7.19 -9.45 79.59
CA ALA A 14 -8.27 -10.44 79.80
C ALA A 14 -8.29 -10.80 81.26
N ARG A 15 -9.29 -10.32 81.96
CA ARG A 15 -9.64 -10.66 83.35
C ARG A 15 -10.40 -11.96 83.35
N ALA A 16 -9.82 -13.02 83.89
CA ALA A 16 -10.49 -14.29 84.13
C ALA A 16 -11.57 -14.11 85.19
N LYS A 17 -12.81 -14.36 84.87
CA LYS A 17 -13.90 -14.60 85.81
C LYS A 17 -13.89 -16.04 86.22
N MET A 18 -13.55 -16.32 87.49
CA MET A 18 -13.91 -17.55 88.14
C MET A 18 -15.41 -17.54 88.41
N ALA A 19 -16.10 -18.50 87.87
CA ALA A 19 -17.42 -18.87 88.32
C ALA A 19 -17.33 -20.22 89.02
N ASN A 20 -17.58 -20.18 90.32
CA ASN A 20 -17.83 -21.36 91.12
C ASN A 20 -19.12 -22.03 90.69
N CYS A 21 -19.05 -23.28 90.36
CA CYS A 21 -20.21 -24.15 90.37
C CYS A 21 -19.79 -25.47 91.00
N SER A 22 -20.15 -25.58 92.31
CA SER A 22 -20.17 -26.81 93.03
C SER A 22 -21.45 -27.58 92.74
N GLY A 23 -21.34 -28.74 92.17
CA GLY A 23 -22.43 -29.71 92.09
C GLY A 23 -21.84 -31.11 91.79
N PRO A 24 -22.14 -32.13 92.56
CA PRO A 24 -21.57 -33.42 92.33
C PRO A 24 -22.38 -34.15 91.20
N PHE A 25 -21.68 -34.51 90.17
CA PHE A 25 -22.20 -35.48 89.20
C PHE A 25 -21.18 -36.67 89.15
N GLU A 26 -21.59 -37.73 89.84
CA GLU A 26 -21.01 -39.07 89.58
C GLU A 26 -21.44 -39.43 88.13
N VAL A 27 -20.51 -39.39 87.25
CA VAL A 27 -20.64 -40.03 85.94
C VAL A 27 -19.54 -41.09 85.89
N ALA A 28 -19.93 -42.34 85.99
CA ALA A 28 -19.10 -43.47 85.65
C ALA A 28 -18.58 -43.27 84.20
N MET A 29 -17.40 -42.75 84.11
CA MET A 29 -16.76 -42.64 82.80
C MET A 29 -16.21 -43.99 82.38
N ASP A 30 -16.71 -44.52 81.32
CA ASP A 30 -16.22 -45.71 80.63
C ASP A 30 -14.72 -45.56 80.30
N VAL A 31 -13.97 -46.64 80.55
CA VAL A 31 -12.50 -46.69 80.40
C VAL A 31 -12.09 -46.24 78.99
N SER A 32 -12.95 -46.43 77.99
CA SER A 32 -12.72 -46.01 76.62
C SER A 32 -12.72 -44.49 76.48
N THR A 33 -13.57 -43.79 77.22
CA THR A 33 -13.69 -42.29 77.18
C THR A 33 -12.48 -41.67 77.92
N ILE A 34 -12.01 -42.30 78.99
CA ILE A 34 -10.80 -41.84 79.69
C ILE A 34 -9.56 -42.02 78.83
N ASN A 35 -9.42 -43.14 78.12
CA ASN A 35 -8.30 -43.34 77.18
C ASN A 35 -8.31 -42.36 76.00
N ARG A 36 -9.48 -42.03 75.50
CA ARG A 36 -9.58 -41.02 74.44
C ARG A 36 -9.17 -39.60 74.90
N LEU A 37 -9.63 -39.24 76.10
CA LEU A 37 -9.25 -37.96 76.70
C LEU A 37 -7.76 -37.93 77.05
N LEU A 38 -7.20 -39.05 77.49
CA LEU A 38 -5.77 -39.17 77.75
C LEU A 38 -4.97 -38.98 76.46
N GLN A 39 -5.39 -39.59 75.38
CA GLN A 39 -4.77 -39.47 74.08
C GLN A 39 -4.88 -38.06 73.53
N GLU A 40 -6.02 -37.36 73.73
CA GLU A 40 -6.18 -35.93 73.34
C GLU A 40 -5.27 -35.01 74.20
N VAL A 41 -5.10 -35.31 75.49
CA VAL A 41 -4.19 -34.57 76.38
C VAL A 41 -2.74 -34.79 75.96
N GLU A 42 -2.34 -36.04 75.71
CA GLU A 42 -1.00 -36.34 75.19
C GLU A 42 -0.68 -35.68 73.88
N GLN A 43 -1.67 -35.60 72.94
CA GLN A 43 -1.52 -34.89 71.69
C GLN A 43 -1.37 -33.38 71.90
N LYS A 44 -2.15 -32.82 72.84
CA LYS A 44 -2.04 -31.38 73.16
C LYS A 44 -0.71 -31.10 73.88
N GLU A 45 -0.29 -31.98 74.80
CA GLU A 45 1.01 -31.84 75.43
C GLU A 45 2.14 -31.92 74.40
N GLY A 46 2.06 -32.83 73.44
CA GLY A 46 3.05 -32.99 72.40
C GLY A 46 3.08 -31.78 71.44
N ARG A 47 1.93 -31.09 71.26
CA ARG A 47 1.88 -29.80 70.45
C ARG A 47 2.50 -28.67 71.28
N LEU A 48 2.09 -28.52 72.55
CA LEU A 48 2.60 -27.48 73.43
C LEU A 48 4.11 -27.60 73.67
N ARG A 49 4.63 -28.87 73.85
CA ARG A 49 6.07 -29.07 73.91
C ARG A 49 6.81 -28.63 72.65
N ARG A 50 6.28 -28.88 71.47
CA ARG A 50 6.90 -28.42 70.24
C ARG A 50 6.86 -26.89 70.12
N GLU A 51 5.75 -26.27 70.42
CA GLU A 51 5.63 -24.80 70.43
C GLU A 51 6.56 -24.15 71.49
N LEU A 52 6.71 -24.80 72.62
CA LEU A 52 7.65 -24.37 73.68
C LEU A 52 9.12 -24.48 73.18
N TYR A 53 9.46 -25.57 72.52
CA TYR A 53 10.79 -25.76 71.93
C TYR A 53 11.07 -24.71 70.87
N ASP A 54 10.13 -24.47 69.95
CA ASP A 54 10.26 -23.48 68.90
C ASP A 54 10.36 -22.03 69.46
N THR A 55 9.64 -21.77 70.58
CA THR A 55 9.71 -20.43 71.22
C THR A 55 11.02 -20.27 72.01
N VAL A 56 11.56 -21.32 72.63
CA VAL A 56 12.86 -21.30 73.33
C VAL A 56 13.99 -21.10 72.27
N GLU A 57 13.93 -21.84 71.18
CA GLU A 57 14.92 -21.71 70.11
C GLU A 57 14.89 -20.28 69.47
N LYS A 58 13.70 -19.75 69.26
CA LYS A 58 13.52 -18.33 68.80
C LYS A 58 14.09 -17.35 69.85
N LYS A 59 13.83 -17.58 71.14
CA LYS A 59 14.38 -16.77 72.24
C LYS A 59 15.91 -16.79 72.24
N GLU A 60 16.52 -18.00 72.13
CA GLU A 60 17.97 -18.12 72.08
C GLU A 60 18.56 -17.44 70.79
N SER A 61 17.91 -17.59 69.69
CA SER A 61 18.34 -16.93 68.43
C SER A 61 18.27 -15.40 68.54
N ILE A 62 17.20 -14.88 69.14
CA ILE A 62 17.04 -13.43 69.39
C ILE A 62 18.09 -12.98 70.43
N SER A 63 18.35 -13.76 71.52
CA SER A 63 19.37 -13.42 72.52
C SER A 63 20.78 -13.36 71.90
N ARG A 64 21.14 -14.32 71.02
CA ARG A 64 22.42 -14.33 70.34
C ARG A 64 22.52 -13.08 69.38
N ARG A 65 21.44 -12.73 68.72
CA ARG A 65 21.38 -11.50 67.87
C ARG A 65 21.50 -10.23 68.69
N MET A 66 20.85 -10.16 69.88
CA MET A 66 21.00 -9.02 70.77
C MET A 66 22.43 -8.86 71.30
N VAL A 67 23.12 -9.95 71.70
CA VAL A 67 24.53 -9.88 72.10
C VAL A 67 25.43 -9.42 70.97
N LEU A 68 25.19 -9.89 69.72
CA LEU A 68 25.87 -9.41 68.50
C LEU A 68 25.63 -7.93 68.23
N HIS A 69 24.41 -7.47 68.41
CA HIS A 69 24.09 -6.06 68.24
C HIS A 69 24.75 -5.20 69.36
N GLN A 70 24.80 -5.71 70.61
CA GLN A 70 25.39 -4.98 71.72
C GLN A 70 26.90 -4.86 71.59
N SER A 71 27.58 -5.91 71.04
CA SER A 71 29.03 -5.87 70.79
C SER A 71 29.43 -4.89 69.67
N ASN A 72 28.49 -4.55 68.81
CA ASN A 72 28.73 -3.62 67.69
C ASN A 72 28.42 -2.15 68.06
N ILE A 73 27.83 -1.85 69.23
CA ILE A 73 27.48 -0.48 69.62
C ILE A 73 28.70 0.41 69.73
N SER A 74 29.80 -0.10 70.32
CA SER A 74 31.03 0.68 70.42
C SER A 74 31.70 0.96 69.08
N SER A 75 31.61 0.00 68.16
CA SER A 75 32.10 0.21 66.79
C SER A 75 31.19 1.17 66.01
N LEU A 76 29.86 1.14 66.23
CA LEU A 76 28.93 2.11 65.68
C LEU A 76 29.16 3.53 66.16
N GLU A 77 29.55 3.73 67.42
CA GLU A 77 29.91 5.06 67.95
C GLU A 77 31.20 5.61 67.27
N THR A 78 32.20 4.74 67.07
CA THR A 78 33.42 5.14 66.32
C THR A 78 33.11 5.44 64.86
N VAL A 79 32.24 4.63 64.23
CA VAL A 79 31.76 4.90 62.84
C VAL A 79 30.97 6.18 62.77
N ARG A 80 30.13 6.45 63.77
CA ARG A 80 29.36 7.73 63.88
C ARG A 80 30.28 8.94 63.98
N HIS A 81 31.34 8.86 64.81
CA HIS A 81 32.32 9.93 64.91
C HIS A 81 33.11 10.14 63.64
N ARG A 82 33.53 9.04 63.00
CA ARG A 82 34.22 9.12 61.70
C ARG A 82 33.30 9.64 60.57
N SER A 83 32.02 9.19 60.58
CA SER A 83 31.07 9.68 59.60
C SER A 83 30.72 11.16 59.84
N ALA A 84 30.67 11.63 61.08
CA ALA A 84 30.48 13.05 61.38
C ALA A 84 31.65 13.93 60.93
N SER A 85 32.91 13.44 61.13
CA SER A 85 34.11 14.11 60.61
C SER A 85 34.12 14.10 59.06
N LEU A 86 33.88 12.94 58.47
CA LEU A 86 33.75 12.80 56.99
C LEU A 86 32.64 13.70 56.43
N LEU A 87 31.51 13.82 57.14
CA LEU A 87 30.42 14.70 56.75
C LEU A 87 30.83 16.22 56.79
N ALA A 88 31.66 16.60 57.76
CA ALA A 88 32.22 17.94 57.79
C ALA A 88 33.20 18.16 56.63
N ASP A 89 34.11 17.24 56.41
CA ASP A 89 35.08 17.31 55.31
C ASP A 89 34.37 17.29 53.93
N ILE A 90 33.30 16.47 53.79
CA ILE A 90 32.46 16.44 52.60
C ILE A 90 31.72 17.75 52.43
N LYS A 91 31.21 18.37 53.50
CA LYS A 91 30.55 19.65 53.40
C LYS A 91 31.51 20.77 52.92
N ASP A 92 32.70 20.78 53.48
CA ASP A 92 33.71 21.79 53.11
C ASP A 92 34.23 21.55 51.68
N THR A 93 34.47 20.31 51.30
CA THR A 93 34.82 19.96 49.90
C THR A 93 33.65 20.18 48.95
N SER A 94 32.41 19.92 49.38
CA SER A 94 31.19 20.18 48.59
C SER A 94 30.99 21.67 48.40
N PHE A 95 31.24 22.50 49.42
CA PHE A 95 31.15 23.96 49.27
C PHE A 95 32.21 24.48 48.29
N SER A 96 33.45 24.03 48.42
CA SER A 96 34.53 24.40 47.49
C SER A 96 34.26 23.88 46.06
N ALA A 97 33.76 22.64 45.94
CA ALA A 97 33.39 22.05 44.65
C ALA A 97 32.17 22.77 44.02
N SER A 98 31.18 23.22 44.88
CA SER A 98 30.05 23.96 44.37
C SER A 98 30.49 25.35 43.84
N ALA A 99 31.36 26.05 44.57
CA ALA A 99 31.88 27.34 44.12
C ALA A 99 32.70 27.20 42.81
N ALA A 100 33.53 26.16 42.70
CA ALA A 100 34.25 25.85 41.46
C ALA A 100 33.28 25.44 40.34
N SER A 101 32.26 24.65 40.67
CA SER A 101 31.22 24.23 39.72
C SER A 101 30.42 25.41 39.19
N ASP A 102 30.10 26.41 40.04
CA ASP A 102 29.37 27.59 39.61
C ASP A 102 30.22 28.47 38.69
N GLN A 103 31.54 28.55 38.94
CA GLN A 103 32.45 29.22 38.01
C GLN A 103 32.56 28.47 36.67
N VAL A 104 32.66 27.13 36.70
CA VAL A 104 32.68 26.33 35.49
C VAL A 104 31.37 26.46 34.70
N ARG A 105 30.22 26.47 35.41
CA ARG A 105 28.92 26.70 34.76
C ARG A 105 28.81 28.08 34.12
N GLN A 106 29.35 29.12 34.77
CA GLN A 106 29.39 30.45 34.16
C GLN A 106 30.28 30.49 32.92
N LEU A 107 31.44 29.79 32.96
CA LEU A 107 32.31 29.65 31.81
C LEU A 107 31.68 28.84 30.71
N ASP A 108 31.01 27.72 31.05
CA ASP A 108 30.30 26.90 30.08
C ASP A 108 29.15 27.65 29.41
N THR A 109 28.39 28.43 30.20
CA THR A 109 27.33 29.30 29.63
C THR A 109 27.93 30.41 28.75
N ALA A 110 28.99 31.06 29.18
CA ALA A 110 29.68 32.05 28.36
C ALA A 110 30.30 31.45 27.09
N HIS A 111 30.89 30.27 27.21
CA HIS A 111 31.43 29.50 26.07
C HIS A 111 30.31 29.09 25.11
N GLY A 112 29.19 28.60 25.66
CA GLY A 112 27.99 28.26 24.85
C GLY A 112 27.47 29.47 24.07
N HIS A 113 27.31 30.64 24.74
CA HIS A 113 26.91 31.86 24.06
C HIS A 113 27.92 32.34 23.03
N ALA A 114 29.22 32.19 23.29
CA ALA A 114 30.26 32.55 22.32
C ALA A 114 30.22 31.60 21.09
N GLN A 115 30.07 30.30 21.30
CA GLN A 115 29.90 29.35 20.20
C GLN A 115 28.65 29.62 19.38
N GLU A 116 27.52 29.91 20.06
CA GLU A 116 26.29 30.31 19.40
C GLU A 116 26.46 31.59 18.59
N ALA A 117 27.14 32.60 19.14
CA ALA A 117 27.43 33.83 18.42
C ALA A 117 28.33 33.60 17.19
N ILE A 118 29.37 32.75 17.31
CA ILE A 118 30.24 32.41 16.21
C ILE A 118 29.44 31.65 15.13
N ALA A 119 28.62 30.68 15.53
CA ALA A 119 27.75 29.93 14.59
C ALA A 119 26.78 30.86 13.85
N ARG A 120 26.18 31.84 14.53
CA ARG A 120 25.30 32.85 13.91
C ARG A 120 26.05 33.77 12.93
N VAL A 121 27.25 34.22 13.28
CA VAL A 121 28.06 35.08 12.39
C VAL A 121 28.51 34.30 11.14
N SER A 122 28.97 33.06 11.33
CA SER A 122 29.35 32.20 10.20
C SER A 122 28.14 31.96 9.28
N LEU A 123 26.99 31.65 9.86
CA LEU A 123 25.76 31.43 9.10
C LEU A 123 25.31 32.68 8.34
N ASN A 124 25.35 33.85 8.95
CA ASN A 124 25.00 35.09 8.27
C ASN A 124 25.96 35.37 7.09
N ALA A 125 27.23 35.01 7.22
CA ALA A 125 28.17 35.08 6.11
C ALA A 125 27.79 34.12 4.98
N ASP A 126 27.47 32.84 5.32
CA ASP A 126 27.04 31.83 4.34
C ASP A 126 25.72 32.21 3.65
N VAL A 127 24.76 32.78 4.42
CA VAL A 127 23.50 33.31 3.87
C VAL A 127 23.78 34.45 2.89
N THR A 128 24.64 35.39 3.26
CA THR A 128 24.99 36.54 2.39
C THR A 128 25.66 36.06 1.11
N GLU A 129 26.62 35.14 1.20
CA GLU A 129 27.30 34.53 0.04
C GLU A 129 26.31 33.81 -0.89
N CYS A 130 25.37 33.05 -0.31
CA CYS A 130 24.33 32.40 -1.08
C CYS A 130 23.37 33.41 -1.75
N MET A 131 23.04 34.52 -1.09
CA MET A 131 22.18 35.57 -1.65
C MET A 131 22.86 36.30 -2.82
N ASP A 132 24.15 36.62 -2.67
CA ASP A 132 24.95 37.23 -3.73
C ASP A 132 25.10 36.24 -4.90
N GLY A 133 25.30 34.95 -4.59
CA GLY A 133 25.32 33.87 -5.57
C GLY A 133 24.02 33.73 -6.34
N VAL A 134 22.85 33.83 -5.69
CA VAL A 134 21.54 33.83 -6.36
C VAL A 134 21.42 35.04 -7.30
N THR A 135 21.79 36.24 -6.86
CA THR A 135 21.67 37.45 -7.67
C THR A 135 22.56 37.37 -8.92
N SER A 136 23.82 37.00 -8.75
CA SER A 136 24.78 36.85 -9.84
C SER A 136 24.36 35.75 -10.83
N SER A 137 23.88 34.59 -10.33
CA SER A 137 23.43 33.50 -11.19
C SER A 137 22.12 33.79 -11.92
N LEU A 138 21.22 34.61 -11.37
CA LEU A 138 20.03 35.10 -12.07
C LEU A 138 20.39 36.07 -13.21
N GLU A 139 21.36 36.96 -12.98
CA GLU A 139 21.86 37.90 -14.01
C GLU A 139 22.53 37.14 -15.17
N SER A 140 23.27 36.07 -14.86
CA SER A 140 23.90 35.20 -15.86
C SER A 140 22.94 34.18 -16.48
N LYS A 141 21.67 34.10 -16.06
CA LYS A 141 20.66 33.13 -16.49
C LYS A 141 21.03 31.67 -16.17
N GLU A 142 21.84 31.47 -15.17
CA GLU A 142 22.21 30.14 -14.67
C GLU A 142 21.19 29.67 -13.59
N TYR A 143 19.98 29.34 -14.03
CA TYR A 143 18.85 29.02 -13.15
C TYR A 143 19.10 27.79 -12.27
N GLU A 144 19.91 26.83 -12.73
CA GLU A 144 20.30 25.65 -11.97
C GLU A 144 21.20 26.01 -10.78
N ALA A 145 22.14 26.93 -10.98
CA ALA A 145 22.99 27.46 -9.91
C ALA A 145 22.13 28.25 -8.90
N SER A 146 21.25 29.12 -9.37
CA SER A 146 20.33 29.87 -8.49
C SER A 146 19.46 28.95 -7.62
N ALA A 147 18.92 27.87 -8.19
CA ALA A 147 18.12 26.91 -7.45
C ALA A 147 18.96 26.10 -6.43
N ASN A 148 20.23 25.81 -6.75
CA ASN A 148 21.15 25.16 -5.81
C ASN A 148 21.49 26.06 -4.62
N PHE A 149 21.69 27.34 -4.84
CA PHE A 149 21.89 28.29 -3.74
C PHE A 149 20.67 28.38 -2.84
N VAL A 150 19.45 28.42 -3.41
CA VAL A 150 18.22 28.40 -2.62
C VAL A 150 18.05 27.10 -1.83
N ASP A 151 18.39 25.94 -2.40
CA ASP A 151 18.38 24.66 -1.68
C ASP A 151 19.39 24.62 -0.53
N THR A 152 20.58 25.21 -0.74
CA THR A 152 21.59 25.36 0.32
C THR A 152 21.08 26.25 1.43
N LEU A 153 20.49 27.40 1.10
CA LEU A 153 19.84 28.28 2.06
C LEU A 153 18.73 27.57 2.84
N ALA A 154 17.90 26.75 2.18
CA ALA A 154 16.85 25.98 2.83
C ALA A 154 17.42 24.92 3.78
N LYS A 155 18.53 24.28 3.44
CA LYS A 155 19.23 23.32 4.32
C LYS A 155 19.84 24.01 5.54
N LEU A 156 20.48 25.15 5.36
CA LEU A 156 21.02 25.96 6.45
C LEU A 156 19.90 26.41 7.40
N HIS A 157 18.78 26.86 6.86
CA HIS A 157 17.62 27.27 7.64
C HIS A 157 17.01 26.11 8.46
N ASN A 158 16.88 24.91 7.87
CA ASN A 158 16.42 23.72 8.59
C ASN A 158 17.42 23.28 9.67
N TYR A 159 18.71 23.36 9.42
CA TYR A 159 19.75 23.04 10.40
C TYR A 159 19.62 23.91 11.64
N LEU A 160 19.41 25.22 11.46
CA LEU A 160 19.19 26.16 12.55
C LEU A 160 17.94 25.86 13.38
N SER A 161 16.85 25.57 12.70
CA SER A 161 15.59 25.19 13.36
C SER A 161 15.73 23.94 14.22
N HIS A 162 16.62 23.02 13.82
CA HIS A 162 16.88 21.78 14.53
C HIS A 162 17.79 21.96 15.76
N GLU A 163 18.74 22.89 15.68
CA GLU A 163 19.64 23.24 16.80
C GLU A 163 18.99 24.17 17.83
N GLY A 164 17.68 24.49 17.66
CA GLY A 164 16.95 25.35 18.57
C GLY A 164 17.31 26.85 18.46
N ILE A 165 18.09 27.22 17.46
CA ILE A 165 18.41 28.62 17.12
C ILE A 165 17.23 29.14 16.29
N ALA A 166 16.30 29.81 16.94
CA ALA A 166 15.15 30.40 16.24
C ALA A 166 15.66 31.44 15.22
N ALA A 167 15.46 31.12 13.92
CA ALA A 167 15.70 32.11 12.88
C ALA A 167 14.82 33.33 13.13
N SER A 168 15.37 34.53 13.00
CA SER A 168 14.59 35.74 13.20
C SER A 168 13.47 35.84 12.16
N GLU A 169 12.37 36.44 12.49
CA GLU A 169 11.23 36.65 11.57
C GLU A 169 11.67 37.39 10.30
N SER A 170 12.68 38.26 10.41
CA SER A 170 13.32 38.96 9.30
C SER A 170 14.09 38.03 8.34
N GLU A 171 14.85 37.08 8.88
CA GLU A 171 15.62 36.11 8.11
C GLU A 171 14.70 35.13 7.33
N ASN A 172 13.63 34.68 8.00
CA ASN A 172 12.59 33.89 7.34
C ASN A 172 11.94 34.64 6.17
N ALA A 173 11.61 35.94 6.39
CA ALA A 173 11.01 36.77 5.36
C ALA A 173 11.97 37.01 4.17
N GLN A 174 13.26 37.15 4.42
CA GLN A 174 14.26 37.28 3.35
C GLN A 174 14.42 36.00 2.56
N PHE A 175 14.51 34.83 3.20
CA PHE A 175 14.56 33.54 2.52
C PHE A 175 13.35 33.34 1.60
N VAL A 176 12.15 33.60 2.12
CA VAL A 176 10.91 33.47 1.31
C VAL A 176 10.93 34.42 0.10
N ARG A 177 11.40 35.67 0.27
CA ARG A 177 11.49 36.63 -0.84
C ARG A 177 12.46 36.17 -1.93
N VAL A 178 13.65 35.66 -1.56
CA VAL A 178 14.65 35.15 -2.48
C VAL A 178 14.13 33.91 -3.23
N ARG A 179 13.58 32.95 -2.49
CA ARG A 179 12.96 31.75 -3.06
C ARG A 179 11.87 32.13 -4.07
N ASP A 180 10.96 33.03 -3.70
CA ASP A 180 9.83 33.44 -4.55
C ASP A 180 10.29 34.24 -5.76
N ALA A 181 11.39 34.99 -5.66
CA ALA A 181 12.00 35.67 -6.81
C ALA A 181 12.58 34.67 -7.82
N VAL A 182 13.36 33.69 -7.37
CA VAL A 182 13.86 32.60 -8.21
C VAL A 182 12.72 31.79 -8.81
N ALA A 183 11.75 31.41 -7.97
CA ALA A 183 10.57 30.64 -8.40
C ALA A 183 9.78 31.38 -9.51
N ARG A 184 9.66 32.70 -9.42
CA ARG A 184 8.99 33.51 -10.46
C ARG A 184 9.69 33.40 -11.79
N VAL A 185 11.00 33.59 -11.83
CA VAL A 185 11.79 33.54 -13.05
C VAL A 185 11.78 32.12 -13.64
N VAL A 186 12.00 31.11 -12.81
CA VAL A 186 11.96 29.69 -13.26
C VAL A 186 10.56 29.33 -13.78
N ARG A 187 9.49 29.86 -13.17
CA ARG A 187 8.11 29.67 -13.62
C ARG A 187 7.86 30.29 -15.00
N GLU A 188 8.37 31.48 -15.24
CA GLU A 188 8.25 32.15 -16.53
C GLU A 188 8.96 31.36 -17.64
N GLU A 189 10.17 30.87 -17.37
CA GLU A 189 10.92 30.03 -18.32
C GLU A 189 10.23 28.65 -18.53
N LEU A 190 9.71 28.05 -17.47
CA LEU A 190 8.93 26.81 -17.56
C LEU A 190 7.67 27.01 -18.42
N HIS A 191 6.93 28.11 -18.24
CA HIS A 191 5.76 28.43 -19.06
C HIS A 191 6.14 28.69 -20.52
N THR A 192 7.27 29.36 -20.77
CA THR A 192 7.79 29.59 -22.11
C THR A 192 8.17 28.27 -22.81
N ALA A 193 8.84 27.37 -22.11
CA ALA A 193 9.14 26.02 -22.60
C ALA A 193 7.86 25.22 -22.86
N ALA A 194 6.90 25.31 -21.93
CA ALA A 194 5.61 24.66 -22.04
C ALA A 194 4.77 25.16 -23.22
N SER A 195 4.83 26.46 -23.56
CA SER A 195 4.15 27.03 -24.71
C SER A 195 4.75 26.60 -26.06
N LYS A 196 6.07 26.36 -26.07
CA LYS A 196 6.80 25.80 -27.23
C LYS A 196 6.66 24.28 -27.36
N SER A 197 6.01 23.64 -26.41
CA SER A 197 5.89 22.17 -26.34
C SER A 197 7.22 21.43 -26.30
N ASP A 198 8.28 22.08 -25.81
CA ASP A 198 9.60 21.46 -25.62
C ASP A 198 9.66 20.70 -24.31
N VAL A 199 9.39 19.41 -24.40
CA VAL A 199 9.34 18.52 -23.22
C VAL A 199 10.70 18.47 -22.49
N SER A 200 11.82 18.51 -23.22
CA SER A 200 13.17 18.46 -22.64
C SER A 200 13.45 19.69 -21.77
N GLN A 201 13.09 20.88 -22.25
CA GLN A 201 13.23 22.13 -21.50
C GLN A 201 12.25 22.16 -20.31
N VAL A 202 11.02 21.71 -20.51
CA VAL A 202 10.03 21.62 -19.42
C VAL A 202 10.53 20.73 -18.29
N LEU A 203 11.06 19.55 -18.60
CA LEU A 203 11.64 18.66 -17.59
C LEU A 203 12.87 19.27 -16.92
N ARG A 204 13.71 19.97 -17.69
CA ARG A 204 14.90 20.66 -17.15
C ARG A 204 14.50 21.69 -16.09
N PHE A 205 13.56 22.59 -16.42
CA PHE A 205 13.13 23.62 -15.48
C PHE A 205 12.29 23.06 -14.33
N ALA A 206 11.46 22.06 -14.59
CA ALA A 206 10.65 21.42 -13.56
C ALA A 206 11.51 20.76 -12.45
N LYS A 207 12.69 20.19 -12.80
CA LYS A 207 13.63 19.62 -11.84
C LYS A 207 14.18 20.64 -10.82
N LEU A 208 14.00 21.94 -11.04
CA LEU A 208 14.41 22.99 -10.13
C LEU A 208 13.41 23.22 -8.99
N PHE A 209 12.12 22.91 -9.22
CA PHE A 209 11.04 23.16 -8.25
C PHE A 209 11.20 22.39 -6.92
N PRO A 210 11.66 21.12 -6.87
CA PRO A 210 11.94 20.44 -5.62
C PRO A 210 12.99 21.16 -4.77
N LYS A 211 14.02 21.77 -5.40
CA LYS A 211 15.04 22.58 -4.71
C LYS A 211 14.46 23.86 -4.13
N LEU A 212 13.42 24.39 -4.76
CA LEU A 212 12.68 25.57 -4.31
C LEU A 212 11.57 25.23 -3.29
N ARG A 213 11.42 23.97 -2.89
CA ARG A 213 10.32 23.47 -2.02
C ARG A 213 8.92 23.69 -2.62
N LEU A 214 8.81 23.63 -3.94
CA LEU A 214 7.58 23.77 -4.73
C LEU A 214 7.36 22.56 -5.63
N SER A 215 7.66 21.36 -5.14
CA SER A 215 7.62 20.08 -5.89
C SER A 215 6.29 19.85 -6.60
N ASP A 216 5.16 20.15 -5.95
CA ASP A 216 3.83 19.88 -6.47
C ASP A 216 3.52 20.74 -7.72
N GLU A 217 3.97 22.00 -7.74
CA GLU A 217 3.78 22.91 -8.87
C GLU A 217 4.57 22.43 -10.11
N GLY A 218 5.85 22.07 -9.89
CA GLY A 218 6.71 21.53 -10.95
C GLY A 218 6.14 20.23 -11.52
N LEU A 219 5.76 19.30 -10.66
CA LEU A 219 5.20 18.01 -11.06
C LEU A 219 3.88 18.16 -11.82
N THR A 220 2.99 19.05 -11.35
CA THR A 220 1.71 19.32 -12.04
C THR A 220 1.93 19.83 -13.46
N THR A 221 2.91 20.71 -13.67
CA THR A 221 3.23 21.25 -15.00
C THR A 221 3.81 20.17 -15.90
N VAL A 222 4.69 19.31 -15.38
CA VAL A 222 5.22 18.14 -16.12
C VAL A 222 4.07 17.22 -16.53
N CYS A 223 3.21 16.83 -15.60
CA CYS A 223 2.04 16.00 -15.90
C CYS A 223 1.17 16.59 -17.02
N LEU A 224 0.92 17.89 -16.96
CA LEU A 224 0.11 18.57 -17.99
C LEU A 224 0.77 18.53 -19.36
N GLN A 225 2.09 18.74 -19.44
CA GLN A 225 2.82 18.69 -20.70
C GLN A 225 2.94 17.29 -21.28
N LEU A 226 3.22 16.30 -20.44
CA LEU A 226 3.27 14.91 -20.88
C LEU A 226 1.89 14.43 -21.38
N ARG A 227 0.80 14.85 -20.75
CA ARG A 227 -0.56 14.60 -21.24
C ARG A 227 -0.79 15.21 -22.62
N LYS A 228 -0.39 16.48 -22.83
CA LYS A 228 -0.48 17.14 -24.14
C LYS A 228 0.32 16.39 -25.20
N LEU A 229 1.50 15.87 -24.85
CA LEU A 229 2.33 15.08 -25.77
C LEU A 229 1.60 13.80 -26.18
N VAL A 230 1.03 13.04 -25.23
CA VAL A 230 0.25 11.82 -25.52
C VAL A 230 -0.93 12.15 -26.42
N THR A 231 -1.68 13.22 -26.12
CA THR A 231 -2.82 13.67 -26.95
C THR A 231 -2.37 14.07 -28.34
N ALA A 232 -1.23 14.77 -28.50
CA ALA A 232 -0.68 15.16 -29.77
C ALA A 232 -0.27 13.96 -30.64
N ASN A 233 0.43 13.00 -30.04
CA ASN A 233 0.84 11.75 -30.70
C ASN A 233 -0.39 10.96 -31.15
N PHE A 234 -1.41 10.85 -30.29
CA PHE A 234 -2.66 10.17 -30.61
C PHE A 234 -3.38 10.84 -31.79
N LYS A 235 -3.53 12.19 -31.76
CA LYS A 235 -4.16 12.95 -32.87
C LYS A 235 -3.38 12.83 -34.18
N GLN A 236 -2.05 12.75 -34.12
CA GLN A 236 -1.24 12.52 -35.31
C GLN A 236 -1.51 11.12 -35.88
N GLY A 237 -1.58 10.09 -35.05
CA GLY A 237 -1.99 8.76 -35.46
C GLY A 237 -3.40 8.73 -36.06
N GLU A 238 -4.35 9.46 -35.49
CA GLU A 238 -5.71 9.56 -36.02
C GLU A 238 -5.77 10.21 -37.41
N ARG A 239 -4.93 11.22 -37.71
CA ARG A 239 -4.86 11.85 -39.02
C ARG A 239 -4.38 10.89 -40.10
N THR A 240 -3.36 10.09 -39.79
CA THR A 240 -2.86 9.04 -40.69
C THR A 240 -3.87 7.93 -40.92
N TRP A 241 -4.80 7.69 -39.93
CA TRP A 241 -5.85 6.71 -40.08
C TRP A 241 -7.00 7.11 -40.98
N ASN A 242 -7.41 8.39 -40.99
CA ASN A 242 -8.53 8.87 -41.82
C ASN A 242 -8.26 8.67 -43.32
N GLU A 243 -7.03 8.32 -43.70
CA GLU A 243 -6.61 8.05 -45.08
C GLU A 243 -6.73 6.58 -45.51
N GLY A 244 -6.98 5.63 -44.55
CA GLY A 244 -7.08 4.22 -44.85
C GLY A 244 -8.05 3.44 -43.91
N ASN A 245 -9.10 2.89 -44.48
CA ASN A 245 -10.13 2.12 -43.76
C ASN A 245 -9.75 0.64 -43.61
N GLU A 246 -8.50 0.32 -43.20
CA GLU A 246 -7.99 -1.04 -43.08
C GLU A 246 -8.39 -1.71 -41.79
N SER A 247 -8.64 -3.03 -41.88
CA SER A 247 -8.83 -3.91 -40.70
C SER A 247 -7.64 -3.81 -39.73
N GLY A 248 -7.89 -3.78 -38.43
CA GLY A 248 -6.86 -3.71 -37.38
C GLY A 248 -6.28 -2.32 -37.10
N THR A 249 -6.75 -1.27 -37.79
CA THR A 249 -6.25 0.10 -37.57
C THR A 249 -6.55 0.62 -36.19
N THR A 250 -7.74 0.32 -35.65
CA THR A 250 -8.11 0.66 -34.26
C THR A 250 -7.15 0.04 -33.24
N THR A 251 -6.79 -1.23 -33.42
CA THR A 251 -5.84 -1.92 -32.56
C THR A 251 -4.46 -1.27 -32.61
N ARG A 252 -3.98 -0.86 -33.81
CA ARG A 252 -2.70 -0.14 -33.98
C ARG A 252 -2.69 1.22 -33.30
N LEU A 253 -3.78 1.99 -33.43
CA LEU A 253 -3.90 3.29 -32.76
C LEU A 253 -3.93 3.15 -31.25
N LEU A 254 -4.65 2.15 -30.75
CA LEU A 254 -4.70 1.86 -29.32
C LEU A 254 -3.34 1.42 -28.79
N ALA A 255 -2.65 0.53 -29.52
CA ALA A 255 -1.29 0.13 -29.20
C ALA A 255 -0.33 1.34 -29.17
N GLY A 256 -0.37 2.20 -30.18
CA GLY A 256 0.44 3.41 -30.26
C GLY A 256 0.14 4.41 -29.12
N LEU A 257 -1.12 4.53 -28.70
CA LEU A 257 -1.51 5.33 -27.54
C LEU A 257 -0.84 4.79 -26.26
N PHE A 258 -0.94 3.51 -26.00
CA PHE A 258 -0.36 2.88 -24.82
C PHE A 258 1.17 2.83 -24.86
N GLU A 259 1.76 2.53 -26.01
CA GLU A 259 3.22 2.57 -26.22
C GLU A 259 3.79 3.98 -26.00
N SER A 260 3.05 5.01 -26.39
CA SER A 260 3.42 6.41 -26.10
C SER A 260 3.55 6.67 -24.60
N VAL A 261 2.63 6.15 -23.78
CA VAL A 261 2.71 6.28 -22.32
C VAL A 261 3.86 5.47 -21.76
N VAL A 262 4.00 4.22 -22.19
CA VAL A 262 5.10 3.34 -21.75
C VAL A 262 6.46 3.98 -22.05
N SER A 263 6.65 4.48 -23.29
CA SER A 263 7.88 5.13 -23.71
C SER A 263 8.19 6.39 -22.90
N ILE A 264 7.20 7.23 -22.61
CA ILE A 264 7.37 8.43 -21.79
C ILE A 264 7.80 8.06 -20.36
N VAL A 265 7.14 7.08 -19.77
CA VAL A 265 7.45 6.65 -18.39
C VAL A 265 8.82 5.97 -18.32
N ASP A 266 9.18 5.16 -19.29
CA ASP A 266 10.49 4.50 -19.34
C ASP A 266 11.64 5.48 -19.64
N GLN A 267 11.40 6.48 -20.47
CA GLN A 267 12.39 7.50 -20.82
C GLN A 267 12.64 8.51 -19.70
N HIS A 268 11.61 8.89 -18.95
CA HIS A 268 11.70 9.99 -18.00
C HIS A 268 11.49 9.55 -16.54
N GLY A 269 11.13 8.29 -16.30
CA GLY A 269 10.80 7.78 -14.96
C GLY A 269 11.95 7.87 -13.97
N ASP A 270 13.14 7.49 -14.35
CA ASP A 270 14.33 7.54 -13.50
C ASP A 270 14.70 8.99 -13.14
N ASP A 271 14.64 9.87 -14.10
CA ASP A 271 14.88 11.31 -13.92
C ASP A 271 13.86 11.96 -12.97
N LEU A 272 12.59 11.56 -13.07
CA LEU A 272 11.51 12.02 -12.20
C LEU A 272 11.68 11.48 -10.78
N THR A 273 12.06 10.20 -10.65
CA THR A 273 12.34 9.58 -9.35
C THR A 273 13.48 10.30 -8.64
N HIS A 274 14.60 10.58 -9.33
CA HIS A 274 15.73 11.28 -8.75
C HIS A 274 15.41 12.72 -8.33
N SER A 275 14.52 13.39 -9.07
CA SER A 275 14.23 14.81 -8.83
C SER A 275 13.08 15.03 -7.85
N PHE A 276 12.01 14.24 -7.93
CA PHE A 276 10.75 14.42 -7.20
C PHE A 276 10.42 13.28 -6.23
N GLY A 277 11.18 12.18 -6.26
CA GLY A 277 10.95 10.98 -5.46
C GLY A 277 10.01 9.96 -6.12
N ASP A 278 9.89 8.76 -5.52
CA ASP A 278 9.14 7.62 -6.08
C ASP A 278 7.64 7.92 -6.30
N ALA A 279 7.04 8.74 -5.43
CA ALA A 279 5.63 9.13 -5.55
C ALA A 279 5.33 9.94 -6.82
N ALA A 280 6.32 10.63 -7.38
CA ALA A 280 6.15 11.44 -8.59
C ALA A 280 5.88 10.58 -9.83
N VAL A 281 6.57 9.46 -9.97
CA VAL A 281 6.34 8.53 -11.10
C VAL A 281 4.92 7.98 -11.04
N GLN A 282 4.43 7.63 -9.85
CA GLN A 282 3.05 7.18 -9.68
C GLN A 282 2.04 8.26 -10.08
N ALA A 283 2.28 9.52 -9.68
CA ALA A 283 1.42 10.65 -10.04
C ALA A 283 1.42 10.90 -11.57
N VAL A 284 2.59 10.80 -12.22
CA VAL A 284 2.72 10.91 -13.67
C VAL A 284 1.97 9.79 -14.37
N VAL A 285 2.19 8.53 -13.98
CA VAL A 285 1.48 7.36 -14.55
C VAL A 285 -0.03 7.51 -14.41
N GLN A 286 -0.53 7.91 -13.23
CA GLN A 286 -1.95 8.15 -13.01
C GLN A 286 -2.48 9.29 -13.88
N SER A 287 -1.70 10.37 -14.04
CA SER A 287 -2.08 11.51 -14.88
C SER A 287 -2.15 11.14 -16.37
N LEU A 288 -1.18 10.38 -16.87
CA LEU A 288 -1.16 9.89 -18.25
C LEU A 288 -2.26 8.86 -18.51
N ASN A 289 -2.54 8.00 -17.53
CA ASN A 289 -3.62 7.02 -17.64
C ASN A 289 -5.01 7.69 -17.78
N LYS A 290 -5.24 8.82 -17.12
CA LYS A 290 -6.48 9.61 -17.33
C LYS A 290 -6.63 10.07 -18.77
N GLU A 291 -5.54 10.42 -19.45
CA GLU A 291 -5.59 10.80 -20.87
C GLU A 291 -5.85 9.60 -21.78
N CYS A 292 -5.21 8.45 -21.45
CA CYS A 292 -5.50 7.18 -22.13
C CYS A 292 -6.95 6.74 -21.97
N ASP A 293 -7.54 6.94 -20.78
CA ASP A 293 -8.95 6.65 -20.53
C ASP A 293 -9.86 7.44 -21.46
N ILE A 294 -9.61 8.74 -21.63
CA ILE A 294 -10.40 9.61 -22.47
C ILE A 294 -10.21 9.25 -23.98
N CYS A 295 -8.97 9.22 -24.44
CA CYS A 295 -8.66 8.94 -25.85
C CYS A 295 -9.04 7.52 -26.26
N GLY A 296 -8.73 6.54 -25.42
CA GLY A 296 -9.05 5.14 -25.66
C GLY A 296 -10.56 4.89 -25.71
N ALA A 297 -11.32 5.47 -24.76
CA ALA A 297 -12.78 5.33 -24.76
C ALA A 297 -13.42 5.97 -26.01
N GLN A 298 -12.91 7.12 -26.45
CA GLN A 298 -13.39 7.77 -27.68
C GLN A 298 -13.09 6.90 -28.91
N LEU A 299 -11.90 6.31 -28.96
CA LEU A 299 -11.50 5.41 -30.05
C LEU A 299 -12.38 4.15 -30.10
N LEU A 300 -12.62 3.50 -28.97
CA LEU A 300 -13.49 2.33 -28.92
C LEU A 300 -14.93 2.63 -29.28
N LYS A 301 -15.50 3.76 -28.83
CA LYS A 301 -16.84 4.18 -29.24
C LYS A 301 -16.92 4.40 -30.74
N ARG A 302 -15.95 5.10 -31.30
CA ARG A 302 -15.88 5.30 -32.75
C ARG A 302 -15.80 4.00 -33.53
N TYR A 303 -15.02 3.03 -33.03
CA TYR A 303 -14.94 1.71 -33.62
C TYR A 303 -16.30 0.98 -33.59
N ILE A 304 -17.00 1.00 -32.46
CA ILE A 304 -18.34 0.40 -32.33
C ILE A 304 -19.33 1.04 -33.32
N ASP A 305 -19.29 2.38 -33.47
CA ASP A 305 -20.18 3.13 -34.36
C ASP A 305 -19.82 2.89 -35.83
N GLN A 306 -18.55 2.96 -36.21
CA GLN A 306 -18.09 2.78 -37.62
C GLN A 306 -18.34 1.38 -38.14
N ARG A 307 -18.13 0.37 -37.31
CA ARG A 307 -18.38 -1.05 -37.65
C ARG A 307 -19.84 -1.44 -37.45
N ASN A 308 -20.69 -0.54 -36.99
CA ASN A 308 -22.11 -0.81 -36.65
C ASN A 308 -22.30 -2.05 -35.77
N ILE A 309 -21.33 -2.33 -34.85
CA ILE A 309 -21.29 -3.54 -34.04
C ILE A 309 -22.58 -3.68 -33.22
N LEU A 310 -23.12 -2.58 -32.70
CA LEU A 310 -24.38 -2.58 -31.95
C LEU A 310 -25.56 -3.08 -32.78
N GLN A 311 -25.65 -2.65 -34.04
CA GLN A 311 -26.73 -3.09 -34.95
C GLN A 311 -26.57 -4.55 -35.32
N ILE A 312 -25.34 -4.99 -35.67
CA ILE A 312 -25.02 -6.36 -36.01
C ILE A 312 -25.34 -7.29 -34.82
N ALA A 313 -24.94 -6.91 -33.58
CA ALA A 313 -25.25 -7.68 -32.38
C ALA A 313 -26.75 -7.78 -32.09
N LYS A 314 -27.54 -6.73 -32.43
CA LYS A 314 -29.02 -6.79 -32.35
C LYS A 314 -29.60 -7.71 -33.41
N ASP A 315 -29.17 -7.61 -34.66
CA ASP A 315 -29.65 -8.41 -35.77
C ASP A 315 -29.38 -9.89 -35.52
N VAL A 316 -28.19 -10.22 -35.03
CA VAL A 316 -27.78 -11.56 -34.58
C VAL A 316 -28.69 -12.05 -33.45
N SER A 317 -28.97 -11.21 -32.44
CA SER A 317 -29.83 -11.60 -31.28
C SER A 317 -31.31 -11.78 -31.66
N LEU A 318 -31.77 -11.13 -32.72
CA LEU A 318 -33.13 -11.30 -33.26
C LEU A 318 -33.26 -12.60 -34.06
N ARG A 319 -32.17 -13.06 -34.72
CA ARG A 319 -32.12 -14.30 -35.47
C ARG A 319 -32.23 -15.54 -34.59
N THR A 320 -31.58 -15.56 -33.43
CA THR A 320 -31.72 -16.66 -32.46
C THR A 320 -33.18 -16.87 -32.01
N LYS A 321 -34.04 -15.86 -32.24
CA LYS A 321 -35.48 -15.91 -31.85
C LYS A 321 -36.47 -16.11 -33.03
N LYS A 322 -36.03 -15.86 -34.30
CA LYS A 322 -36.89 -16.03 -35.47
C LYS A 322 -36.01 -16.50 -36.65
N GLN A 323 -36.35 -17.65 -37.22
CA GLN A 323 -35.81 -18.12 -38.51
C GLN A 323 -36.17 -17.13 -39.61
N GLY A 324 -35.41 -16.08 -39.81
CA GLY A 324 -35.65 -15.02 -40.81
C GLY A 324 -34.38 -14.83 -41.67
N ASP A 325 -34.58 -14.62 -42.94
CA ASP A 325 -33.70 -14.67 -44.11
C ASP A 325 -32.72 -13.47 -44.27
N ASN A 326 -32.19 -12.92 -43.19
CA ASN A 326 -31.16 -11.87 -43.26
C ASN A 326 -29.76 -12.48 -43.28
N ASN A 327 -29.08 -12.36 -44.43
CA ASN A 327 -27.84 -13.02 -44.78
C ASN A 327 -26.62 -12.29 -44.17
N VAL A 328 -26.41 -12.41 -42.85
CA VAL A 328 -25.17 -11.97 -42.20
C VAL A 328 -24.11 -13.06 -42.44
N ASP A 329 -23.07 -12.75 -43.22
CA ASP A 329 -21.98 -13.68 -43.52
C ASP A 329 -21.16 -14.00 -42.26
N PRO A 330 -21.05 -15.26 -41.84
CA PRO A 330 -20.22 -15.64 -40.70
C PRO A 330 -18.74 -15.22 -40.81
N ARG A 331 -18.22 -15.07 -42.02
CA ARG A 331 -16.83 -14.62 -42.26
C ARG A 331 -16.60 -13.19 -41.84
N LEU A 332 -17.57 -12.30 -42.06
CA LEU A 332 -17.51 -10.93 -41.58
C LEU A 332 -17.55 -10.86 -40.05
N ILE A 333 -18.35 -11.72 -39.44
CA ILE A 333 -18.40 -11.82 -37.96
C ILE A 333 -17.05 -12.29 -37.41
N GLU A 334 -16.38 -13.20 -38.08
CA GLU A 334 -15.07 -13.69 -37.67
C GLU A 334 -14.02 -12.56 -37.64
N GLU A 335 -14.00 -11.68 -38.66
CA GLU A 335 -13.12 -10.53 -38.68
C GLU A 335 -13.35 -9.59 -37.46
N TYR A 336 -14.62 -9.31 -37.13
CA TYR A 336 -14.95 -8.49 -35.97
C TYR A 336 -14.54 -9.15 -34.65
N LEU A 337 -14.71 -10.47 -34.55
CA LEU A 337 -14.29 -11.23 -33.36
C LEU A 337 -12.77 -11.16 -33.16
N GLU A 338 -11.99 -11.30 -34.25
CA GLU A 338 -10.53 -11.20 -34.19
C GLU A 338 -10.05 -9.79 -33.87
N GLU A 339 -10.71 -8.75 -34.43
CA GLU A 339 -10.40 -7.35 -34.09
C GLU A 339 -10.67 -7.08 -32.61
N ILE A 340 -11.81 -7.51 -32.08
CA ILE A 340 -12.17 -7.31 -30.66
C ILE A 340 -11.17 -8.01 -29.74
N VAL A 341 -10.79 -9.25 -30.05
CA VAL A 341 -9.78 -10.00 -29.29
C VAL A 341 -8.44 -9.26 -29.31
N SER A 342 -8.01 -8.77 -30.46
CA SER A 342 -6.76 -8.01 -30.58
C SER A 342 -6.78 -6.72 -29.72
N ILE A 343 -7.90 -6.01 -29.69
CA ILE A 343 -8.11 -4.85 -28.80
C ILE A 343 -8.01 -5.25 -27.33
N CYS A 344 -8.66 -6.37 -26.94
CA CYS A 344 -8.58 -6.89 -25.59
C CYS A 344 -7.14 -7.25 -25.18
N GLN A 345 -6.39 -7.92 -26.07
CA GLN A 345 -5.00 -8.29 -25.81
C GLN A 345 -4.08 -7.10 -25.58
N VAL A 346 -4.21 -6.04 -26.39
CA VAL A 346 -3.46 -4.80 -26.22
C VAL A 346 -3.81 -4.15 -24.88
N SER A 347 -5.10 -4.12 -24.52
CA SER A 347 -5.60 -3.57 -23.25
C SER A 347 -5.07 -4.35 -22.03
N ILE A 348 -5.00 -5.69 -22.12
CA ILE A 348 -4.46 -6.54 -21.06
C ILE A 348 -2.96 -6.28 -20.84
N LYS A 349 -2.19 -6.13 -21.92
CA LYS A 349 -0.76 -5.82 -21.85
C LYS A 349 -0.53 -4.48 -21.15
N TYR A 350 -1.28 -3.45 -21.54
CA TYR A 350 -1.20 -2.14 -20.92
C TYR A 350 -1.62 -2.16 -19.44
N ASN A 351 -2.72 -2.84 -19.08
CA ASN A 351 -3.16 -2.96 -17.70
C ASN A 351 -2.13 -3.69 -16.81
N ARG A 352 -1.45 -4.72 -17.37
CA ARG A 352 -0.35 -5.39 -16.67
C ARG A 352 0.79 -4.43 -16.39
N TYR A 353 1.23 -3.67 -17.39
CA TYR A 353 2.26 -2.66 -17.23
C TYR A 353 1.90 -1.63 -16.15
N LEU A 354 0.67 -1.09 -16.16
CA LEU A 354 0.21 -0.16 -15.14
C LEU A 354 0.26 -0.75 -13.74
N LYS A 355 -0.19 -1.99 -13.57
CA LYS A 355 -0.12 -2.69 -12.29
C LYS A 355 1.32 -2.84 -11.80
N GLU A 356 2.22 -3.25 -12.66
CA GLU A 356 3.64 -3.39 -12.32
C GLU A 356 4.27 -2.07 -11.89
N ARG A 357 3.97 -0.98 -12.58
CA ARG A 357 4.52 0.35 -12.27
C ARG A 357 3.89 1.02 -11.04
N LEU A 358 2.60 0.84 -10.81
CA LEU A 358 1.91 1.42 -9.66
C LEU A 358 2.15 0.63 -8.35
N HIS A 359 2.49 -0.67 -8.44
CA HIS A 359 2.71 -1.52 -7.27
C HIS A 359 4.19 -1.79 -6.97
N SER A 360 5.10 -1.28 -7.78
CA SER A 360 6.55 -1.48 -7.63
C SER A 360 7.08 -0.66 -6.46
N LYS A 361 7.22 -1.24 -5.31
CA LYS A 361 8.16 -1.06 -4.18
C LYS A 361 7.61 -1.04 -2.76
N GLU A 362 6.31 -0.93 -2.51
CA GLU A 362 5.81 -0.85 -1.11
C GLU A 362 4.91 -2.01 -0.64
N ALA A 363 4.66 -3.00 -1.45
CA ALA A 363 3.81 -4.13 -1.07
C ALA A 363 4.62 -5.41 -0.86
N SER A 364 5.57 -5.38 0.06
CA SER A 364 6.08 -6.62 0.64
C SER A 364 4.97 -7.31 1.43
N LEU A 365 4.52 -8.41 0.90
CA LEU A 365 3.90 -9.61 1.50
C LEU A 365 2.57 -9.54 2.23
N HIS A 366 2.08 -8.44 2.77
CA HIS A 366 0.83 -8.46 3.56
C HIS A 366 -0.39 -7.76 2.93
N ILE A 367 -0.20 -7.07 1.80
CA ILE A 367 -1.25 -6.28 1.15
C ILE A 367 -1.78 -6.95 -0.13
N LEU A 368 -1.13 -8.01 -0.60
CA LEU A 368 -1.45 -8.69 -1.87
C LEU A 368 -2.86 -9.30 -1.94
N GLN A 369 -3.50 -9.62 -0.81
CA GLN A 369 -4.86 -10.17 -0.80
C GLN A 369 -5.98 -9.12 -0.65
N GLN A 370 -5.74 -7.99 0.01
CA GLN A 370 -6.77 -6.95 0.19
C GLN A 370 -6.69 -5.83 -0.87
N GLN A 371 -5.51 -5.49 -1.38
CA GLN A 371 -5.34 -4.42 -2.37
C GLN A 371 -5.53 -4.87 -3.82
N ALA A 372 -5.38 -6.15 -4.13
CA ALA A 372 -5.75 -6.67 -5.45
C ALA A 372 -7.24 -6.42 -5.77
N THR A 373 -8.10 -6.45 -4.75
CA THR A 373 -9.53 -6.13 -4.89
C THR A 373 -9.82 -4.62 -4.94
N VAL A 374 -9.00 -3.78 -4.29
CA VAL A 374 -9.18 -2.32 -4.28
C VAL A 374 -8.56 -1.67 -5.51
N ALA A 375 -7.39 -2.14 -5.97
CA ALA A 375 -6.77 -1.67 -7.21
C ALA A 375 -7.57 -2.10 -8.45
N ALA A 376 -8.13 -3.32 -8.46
CA ALA A 376 -9.06 -3.75 -9.49
C ALA A 376 -10.34 -2.88 -9.49
N LYS A 377 -10.86 -2.52 -8.31
CA LYS A 377 -12.02 -1.61 -8.21
C LYS A 377 -11.73 -0.19 -8.69
N ASN A 378 -10.51 0.32 -8.56
CA ASN A 378 -10.15 1.64 -9.04
C ASN A 378 -10.01 1.71 -10.57
N PHE A 379 -9.71 0.59 -11.25
CA PHE A 379 -9.66 0.49 -12.71
C PHE A 379 -11.01 0.12 -13.34
N ASP A 380 -11.88 -0.64 -12.63
CA ASP A 380 -13.22 -0.98 -13.11
C ASP A 380 -14.18 0.22 -13.21
N GLY A 381 -13.79 1.40 -12.71
CA GLY A 381 -14.57 2.62 -12.76
C GLY A 381 -14.20 3.57 -13.91
N GLU A 382 -13.10 3.36 -14.61
CA GLU A 382 -12.64 4.22 -15.70
C GLU A 382 -13.47 4.01 -16.96
N HIS A 383 -13.63 5.11 -17.71
CA HIS A 383 -14.52 5.14 -18.87
C HIS A 383 -14.10 4.18 -19.97
N TYR A 384 -12.79 4.04 -20.20
CA TYR A 384 -12.22 3.12 -21.18
C TYR A 384 -12.61 1.66 -20.90
N PHE A 385 -12.37 1.18 -19.68
CA PHE A 385 -12.67 -0.20 -19.31
C PHE A 385 -14.16 -0.51 -19.31
N ARG A 386 -14.99 0.49 -19.05
CA ARG A 386 -16.46 0.35 -19.19
C ARG A 386 -16.87 0.10 -20.63
N VAL A 387 -16.33 0.89 -21.58
CA VAL A 387 -16.59 0.70 -23.01
C VAL A 387 -16.01 -0.62 -23.50
N LEU A 388 -14.81 -1.00 -23.04
CA LEU A 388 -14.20 -2.28 -23.36
C LEU A 388 -15.08 -3.45 -22.87
N HIS A 389 -15.62 -3.35 -21.66
CA HIS A 389 -16.52 -4.35 -21.10
C HIS A 389 -17.82 -4.48 -21.88
N GLU A 390 -18.39 -3.36 -22.32
CA GLU A 390 -19.54 -3.35 -23.23
C GLU A 390 -19.22 -4.05 -24.56
N MET A 391 -18.04 -3.79 -25.11
CA MET A 391 -17.56 -4.43 -26.33
C MET A 391 -17.38 -5.95 -26.17
N VAL A 392 -16.89 -6.42 -25.00
CA VAL A 392 -16.84 -7.85 -24.66
C VAL A 392 -18.26 -8.45 -24.60
N GLY A 393 -19.24 -7.68 -24.16
CA GLY A 393 -20.66 -8.09 -24.22
C GLY A 393 -21.16 -8.30 -25.66
N PHE A 394 -20.73 -7.46 -26.61
CA PHE A 394 -21.02 -7.69 -28.03
C PHE A 394 -20.26 -8.91 -28.57
N TYR A 395 -18.98 -9.06 -28.22
CA TYR A 395 -18.18 -10.24 -28.57
C TYR A 395 -18.89 -11.54 -28.21
N ILE A 396 -19.41 -11.68 -26.99
CA ILE A 396 -20.12 -12.90 -26.53
C ILE A 396 -21.28 -13.25 -27.45
N ARG A 397 -22.09 -12.25 -27.87
CA ARG A 397 -23.23 -12.48 -28.78
C ARG A 397 -22.82 -12.85 -30.19
N LEU A 398 -21.78 -12.20 -30.70
CA LEU A 398 -21.22 -12.50 -32.03
C LEU A 398 -20.57 -13.86 -32.06
N GLU A 399 -19.86 -14.26 -31.00
CA GLU A 399 -19.22 -15.57 -30.85
C GLU A 399 -20.26 -16.69 -30.80
N GLU A 400 -21.35 -16.51 -30.04
CA GLU A 400 -22.50 -17.43 -30.01
C GLU A 400 -23.02 -17.68 -31.41
N PHE A 401 -23.36 -16.61 -32.13
CA PHE A 401 -23.85 -16.72 -33.51
C PHE A 401 -22.86 -17.39 -34.43
N TYR A 402 -21.59 -16.99 -34.38
CA TYR A 402 -20.55 -17.59 -35.22
C TYR A 402 -20.41 -19.10 -34.98
N MET A 403 -20.43 -19.52 -33.72
CA MET A 403 -20.37 -20.96 -33.38
C MET A 403 -21.55 -21.71 -33.95
N TYR A 404 -22.77 -21.25 -33.76
CA TYR A 404 -23.97 -21.93 -34.23
C TYR A 404 -24.03 -22.00 -35.74
N GLU A 405 -23.77 -20.92 -36.46
CA GLU A 405 -23.83 -20.88 -37.92
C GLU A 405 -22.73 -21.71 -38.57
N THR A 406 -21.49 -21.62 -38.07
CA THR A 406 -20.38 -22.39 -38.65
C THR A 406 -20.51 -23.90 -38.41
N VAL A 407 -20.99 -24.31 -37.24
CA VAL A 407 -21.30 -25.73 -36.98
C VAL A 407 -22.46 -26.22 -37.84
N ALA A 408 -23.53 -25.39 -37.99
CA ALA A 408 -24.64 -25.76 -38.85
C ALA A 408 -24.22 -25.90 -40.32
N VAL A 409 -23.32 -25.07 -40.82
CA VAL A 409 -22.74 -25.18 -42.16
C VAL A 409 -21.90 -26.45 -42.32
N ALA A 410 -21.03 -26.77 -41.32
CA ALA A 410 -20.22 -28.00 -41.31
C ALA A 410 -21.12 -29.24 -41.37
N ILE A 411 -22.21 -29.26 -40.62
CA ILE A 411 -23.18 -30.38 -40.66
C ILE A 411 -23.85 -30.50 -42.04
N LYS A 412 -24.33 -29.37 -42.63
CA LYS A 412 -24.96 -29.37 -43.97
C LYS A 412 -24.03 -29.83 -45.09
N ILE A 413 -22.74 -29.44 -45.07
CA ILE A 413 -21.74 -29.88 -46.04
C ILE A 413 -21.57 -31.39 -45.97
N ASN A 414 -21.56 -31.98 -44.78
CA ASN A 414 -21.44 -33.41 -44.62
C ASN A 414 -22.68 -34.20 -45.09
N GLU A 415 -23.88 -33.64 -44.94
CA GLU A 415 -25.12 -34.26 -45.44
C GLU A 415 -25.17 -34.35 -46.97
N SER A 416 -24.46 -33.47 -47.68
CA SER A 416 -24.35 -33.42 -49.13
C SER A 416 -23.19 -34.27 -49.72
N GLY A 417 -22.33 -34.83 -48.85
CA GLY A 417 -21.14 -35.61 -49.26
C GLY A 417 -21.43 -37.11 -49.41
N GLU A 418 -21.07 -37.70 -50.56
CA GLU A 418 -21.18 -39.14 -50.85
C GLU A 418 -20.05 -40.02 -50.24
N THR A 419 -19.28 -39.48 -49.28
CA THR A 419 -18.12 -40.17 -48.69
C THR A 419 -18.50 -41.11 -47.53
N LEU A 420 -17.92 -42.31 -47.49
CA LEU A 420 -18.14 -43.36 -46.48
C LEU A 420 -17.65 -42.98 -45.08
N THR A 421 -16.82 -41.95 -44.95
CA THR A 421 -16.29 -41.46 -43.66
C THR A 421 -16.60 -39.96 -43.50
N SER A 422 -17.24 -39.63 -42.39
CA SER A 422 -17.63 -38.24 -42.08
C SER A 422 -16.55 -37.56 -41.25
N SER A 423 -16.03 -36.41 -41.72
CA SER A 423 -15.12 -35.52 -40.98
C SER A 423 -15.87 -34.54 -40.06
N VAL A 424 -17.22 -34.55 -40.06
CA VAL A 424 -18.06 -33.56 -39.37
C VAL A 424 -17.74 -33.46 -37.89
N VAL A 425 -17.42 -34.56 -37.25
CA VAL A 425 -17.07 -34.53 -35.81
C VAL A 425 -15.78 -33.76 -35.58
N ASP A 426 -14.76 -34.03 -36.40
CA ASP A 426 -13.46 -33.33 -36.29
C ASP A 426 -13.62 -31.85 -36.64
N ASP A 427 -14.40 -31.52 -37.66
CA ASP A 427 -14.68 -30.13 -38.05
C ASP A 427 -15.43 -29.37 -36.97
N VAL A 428 -16.44 -29.97 -36.35
CA VAL A 428 -17.21 -29.35 -35.24
C VAL A 428 -16.28 -29.12 -34.04
N PHE A 429 -15.51 -30.14 -33.63
CA PHE A 429 -14.58 -29.96 -32.51
C PHE A 429 -13.49 -28.92 -32.80
N TYR A 430 -12.99 -28.85 -34.03
CA TYR A 430 -12.05 -27.81 -34.45
C TYR A 430 -12.64 -26.40 -34.30
N ILE A 431 -13.88 -26.22 -34.81
CA ILE A 431 -14.60 -24.91 -34.68
C ILE A 431 -14.76 -24.53 -33.21
N LEU A 432 -15.27 -25.44 -32.37
CA LEU A 432 -15.51 -25.20 -30.97
C LEU A 432 -14.21 -24.91 -30.21
N GLN A 433 -13.14 -25.65 -30.52
CA GLN A 433 -11.82 -25.38 -29.94
C GLN A 433 -11.28 -24.00 -30.34
N LYS A 434 -11.42 -23.61 -31.60
CA LYS A 434 -11.03 -22.27 -32.11
C LYS A 434 -11.74 -21.18 -31.35
N CYS A 435 -13.06 -21.29 -31.17
CA CYS A 435 -13.88 -20.33 -30.45
C CYS A 435 -13.51 -20.26 -28.95
N ALA A 436 -13.33 -21.38 -28.28
CA ALA A 436 -12.91 -21.44 -26.89
C ALA A 436 -11.52 -20.80 -26.66
N ARG A 437 -10.58 -21.05 -27.59
CA ARG A 437 -9.25 -20.40 -27.55
C ARG A 437 -9.37 -18.90 -27.72
N ARG A 438 -10.13 -18.42 -28.72
CA ARG A 438 -10.37 -17.01 -28.98
C ARG A 438 -11.01 -16.33 -27.77
N ALA A 439 -12.00 -16.98 -27.11
CA ALA A 439 -12.61 -16.46 -25.89
C ALA A 439 -11.58 -16.33 -24.76
N SER A 440 -10.67 -17.29 -24.59
CA SER A 440 -9.62 -17.21 -23.56
C SER A 440 -8.63 -16.05 -23.82
N GLU A 441 -8.36 -15.73 -25.06
CA GLU A 441 -7.48 -14.64 -25.48
C GLU A 441 -8.05 -13.25 -25.19
N THR A 442 -9.39 -13.12 -24.99
CA THR A 442 -10.01 -11.87 -24.53
C THR A 442 -9.62 -11.50 -23.10
N GLY A 443 -9.10 -12.45 -22.29
CA GLY A 443 -8.80 -12.28 -20.87
C GLY A 443 -10.04 -12.03 -19.99
N SER A 444 -11.25 -12.12 -20.55
CA SER A 444 -12.51 -11.93 -19.83
C SER A 444 -13.07 -13.27 -19.35
N ILE A 445 -13.21 -13.42 -18.04
CA ILE A 445 -13.85 -14.61 -17.43
C ILE A 445 -15.28 -14.78 -17.96
N GLN A 446 -16.00 -13.68 -18.17
CA GLN A 446 -17.37 -13.73 -18.70
C GLN A 446 -17.41 -14.30 -20.12
N ALA A 447 -16.47 -13.88 -21.00
CA ALA A 447 -16.37 -14.39 -22.34
C ALA A 447 -16.05 -15.88 -22.36
N VAL A 448 -15.13 -16.33 -21.51
CA VAL A 448 -14.76 -17.74 -21.37
C VAL A 448 -15.95 -18.58 -20.88
N CYS A 449 -16.60 -18.15 -19.80
CA CYS A 449 -17.76 -18.88 -19.25
C CYS A 449 -18.91 -18.94 -20.26
N ALA A 450 -19.19 -17.84 -20.97
CA ALA A 450 -20.22 -17.82 -22.00
C ALA A 450 -19.87 -18.77 -23.17
N SER A 451 -18.63 -18.71 -23.67
CA SER A 451 -18.15 -19.60 -24.74
C SER A 451 -18.28 -21.07 -24.37
N LEU A 452 -17.86 -21.45 -23.15
CA LEU A 452 -17.99 -22.82 -22.66
C LEU A 452 -19.45 -23.26 -22.53
N HIS A 453 -20.33 -22.36 -22.12
CA HIS A 453 -21.76 -22.62 -22.08
C HIS A 453 -22.35 -22.88 -23.49
N HIS A 454 -22.00 -22.03 -24.47
CA HIS A 454 -22.43 -22.23 -25.86
C HIS A 454 -21.85 -23.51 -26.47
N VAL A 455 -20.60 -23.85 -26.19
CA VAL A 455 -20.00 -25.13 -26.57
C VAL A 455 -20.79 -26.30 -26.01
N SER A 456 -21.15 -26.25 -24.72
CA SER A 456 -21.94 -27.31 -24.09
C SER A 456 -23.32 -27.46 -24.74
N ASN A 457 -23.98 -26.35 -25.05
CA ASN A 457 -25.31 -26.35 -25.69
C ASN A 457 -25.23 -26.93 -27.10
N ILE A 458 -24.26 -26.53 -27.92
CA ILE A 458 -24.05 -27.06 -29.29
C ILE A 458 -23.78 -28.57 -29.28
N LEU A 459 -22.93 -29.02 -28.35
CA LEU A 459 -22.64 -30.46 -28.21
C LEU A 459 -23.90 -31.26 -27.79
N SER A 460 -24.73 -30.70 -26.93
CA SER A 460 -25.96 -31.36 -26.47
C SER A 460 -27.02 -31.41 -27.56
N ASP A 461 -27.25 -30.30 -28.27
CA ASP A 461 -28.35 -30.16 -29.22
C ASP A 461 -28.02 -30.69 -30.62
N GLN A 462 -26.95 -30.19 -31.24
CA GLN A 462 -26.66 -30.48 -32.67
C GLN A 462 -25.92 -31.81 -32.86
N VAL A 463 -24.96 -32.15 -31.98
CA VAL A 463 -24.26 -33.44 -32.08
C VAL A 463 -25.18 -34.57 -31.62
N GLY A 464 -26.05 -34.32 -30.65
CA GLY A 464 -27.09 -35.25 -30.23
C GLY A 464 -28.06 -35.60 -31.38
N GLU A 465 -28.45 -34.59 -32.17
CA GLU A 465 -29.31 -34.78 -33.33
C GLU A 465 -28.64 -35.53 -34.47
N LEU A 466 -27.38 -35.22 -34.79
CA LEU A 466 -26.55 -36.01 -35.71
C LEU A 466 -26.45 -37.47 -35.29
N THR A 467 -26.18 -37.74 -34.03
CA THR A 467 -26.09 -39.14 -33.54
C THR A 467 -27.40 -39.89 -33.74
N ARG A 468 -28.55 -39.24 -33.53
CA ARG A 468 -29.86 -39.81 -33.79
C ARG A 468 -30.12 -40.03 -35.28
N LEU A 469 -29.69 -39.16 -36.17
CA LEU A 469 -29.79 -39.30 -37.62
C LEU A 469 -28.94 -40.47 -38.11
N PHE A 470 -27.70 -40.61 -37.65
CA PHE A 470 -26.84 -41.75 -37.95
C PHE A 470 -27.45 -43.09 -37.50
N GLN A 471 -28.03 -43.11 -36.30
CA GLN A 471 -28.72 -44.32 -35.78
C GLN A 471 -29.95 -44.68 -36.61
N ARG A 472 -30.75 -43.70 -37.08
CA ARG A 472 -31.88 -43.92 -37.97
C ARG A 472 -31.46 -44.48 -39.33
N ASN A 473 -30.41 -43.91 -39.94
CA ASN A 473 -29.88 -44.38 -41.24
C ASN A 473 -29.32 -45.81 -41.15
N GLN A 474 -28.62 -46.16 -40.06
CA GLN A 474 -28.20 -47.51 -39.82
C GLN A 474 -29.37 -48.49 -39.62
N ALA A 475 -30.43 -48.06 -38.91
CA ALA A 475 -31.62 -48.91 -38.75
C ALA A 475 -32.36 -49.12 -40.08
N SER A 476 -32.39 -48.12 -40.97
CA SER A 476 -33.02 -48.25 -42.31
C SER A 476 -32.24 -49.13 -43.26
N THR A 477 -30.91 -49.18 -43.16
CA THR A 477 -30.07 -50.09 -43.95
C THR A 477 -30.12 -51.51 -43.44
N CYS A 478 -30.38 -51.79 -42.17
CA CYS A 478 -30.54 -53.15 -41.64
C CYS A 478 -31.94 -53.75 -41.91
N THR A 479 -32.90 -53.01 -42.44
CA THR A 479 -34.24 -53.53 -42.81
C THR A 479 -34.33 -53.96 -44.30
N PHE A 480 -33.22 -53.90 -45.03
CA PHE A 480 -33.14 -54.32 -46.43
C PHE A 480 -32.26 -55.61 -46.67
N PHE A 481 -32.00 -56.38 -45.61
CA PHE A 481 -31.42 -57.70 -45.74
C PHE A 481 -32.35 -58.75 -45.18
#